data_a14dd2a5a689a5c940a38fffa7f8c51f
#
_entry.id   a14dd2a5a689a5c940a38fffa7f8c51f
#
_cell.length_a   1.000
_cell.length_b   1.000
_cell.length_c   1.000
_cell.angle_alpha   90.00
_cell.angle_beta   90.00
_cell.angle_gamma   90.00
#
_symmetry.space_group_name_H-M   'P 1'
#
loop_
_entity.id
_entity.type
_entity.pdbx_description
1 polymer ?
#
loop_
_entity_poly.entity_id
_entity_poly.type
_entity_poly.pdbx_seq_one_letter_code
_entity_poly.pdbx_strand_id
1 'polypeptide(L)'
;LIINGVIGTICIGAVVGSFFTGNPFKLGEMNDVTWMSPWRGIEVLFNVANLCLGLAIFFLARTLASLYFMNNIKHDVIYERSKKQVLYNSIPFVILLLAFLAIILLGKGYAIMEDKSIQLVPYKYFHNLLEMPLNTLILLIGVIGVLFGIIQSILKPHWRKGIWFSGIGIVLAVIALFIVAGFNNTAFYPSYTNLNSSLTIYNASSSLYTLKTMAYVSLASPIVLAYIFYAW
;
A
#
# COMPACT_ATOMS: atom_id res chain seq x y z
N LEU A 1 -13.95 -10.45 -17.58
CA LEU A 1 -13.59 -10.75 -16.19
C LEU A 1 -12.08 -10.82 -15.99
N ILE A 2 -11.33 -11.61 -16.78
CA ILE A 2 -9.88 -11.79 -16.63
C ILE A 2 -9.14 -10.46 -16.83
N ILE A 3 -9.41 -9.74 -17.91
CA ILE A 3 -8.76 -8.45 -18.21
C ILE A 3 -8.98 -7.45 -17.08
N ASN A 4 -10.20 -7.34 -16.57
CA ASN A 4 -10.53 -6.43 -15.48
C ASN A 4 -9.78 -6.81 -14.17
N GLY A 5 -9.71 -8.09 -13.84
CA GLY A 5 -8.98 -8.56 -12.66
C GLY A 5 -7.46 -8.35 -12.73
N VAL A 6 -6.87 -8.41 -13.94
CA VAL A 6 -5.44 -8.16 -14.13
C VAL A 6 -5.13 -6.66 -14.12
N ILE A 7 -5.80 -5.90 -14.99
CA ILE A 7 -5.54 -4.46 -15.13
C ILE A 7 -5.90 -3.71 -13.85
N GLY A 8 -7.05 -4.02 -13.24
CA GLY A 8 -7.49 -3.36 -12.02
C GLY A 8 -6.51 -3.49 -10.86
N THR A 9 -5.97 -4.69 -10.62
CA THR A 9 -4.99 -4.91 -9.55
C THR A 9 -3.66 -4.21 -9.82
N ILE A 10 -3.19 -4.23 -11.08
CA ILE A 10 -1.95 -3.52 -11.47
C ILE A 10 -2.13 -2.00 -11.32
N CYS A 11 -3.26 -1.45 -11.76
CA CYS A 11 -3.55 -0.02 -11.63
C CYS A 11 -3.62 0.41 -10.16
N ILE A 12 -4.28 -0.35 -9.29
CA ILE A 12 -4.34 -0.06 -7.84
C ILE A 12 -2.92 -0.01 -7.27
N GLY A 13 -2.09 -1.00 -7.59
CA GLY A 13 -0.71 -1.01 -7.10
C GLY A 13 0.13 0.14 -7.62
N ALA A 14 -0.01 0.50 -8.89
CA ALA A 14 0.71 1.62 -9.47
C ALA A 14 0.27 2.97 -8.86
N VAL A 15 -1.02 3.14 -8.58
CA VAL A 15 -1.54 4.33 -7.87
C VAL A 15 -0.98 4.39 -6.45
N VAL A 16 -0.91 3.29 -5.72
CA VAL A 16 -0.28 3.25 -4.39
C VAL A 16 1.21 3.60 -4.48
N GLY A 17 1.91 3.12 -5.51
CA GLY A 17 3.31 3.49 -5.77
C GLY A 17 3.49 4.99 -5.99
N SER A 18 2.51 5.68 -6.57
CA SER A 18 2.60 7.11 -6.84
C SER A 18 2.60 8.00 -5.59
N PHE A 19 2.18 7.48 -4.42
CA PHE A 19 2.34 8.17 -3.14
C PHE A 19 3.83 8.34 -2.74
N PHE A 20 4.71 7.56 -3.33
CA PHE A 20 6.15 7.65 -3.12
C PHE A 20 6.88 8.33 -4.28
N THR A 21 6.43 8.11 -5.52
CA THR A 21 7.12 8.56 -6.73
C THR A 21 6.62 9.90 -7.27
N GLY A 22 5.39 10.29 -6.89
CA GLY A 22 4.77 11.53 -7.28
C GLY A 22 3.95 11.46 -8.57
N ASN A 23 3.18 12.53 -8.81
CA ASN A 23 2.26 12.71 -9.93
C ASN A 23 2.51 14.06 -10.64
N PRO A 24 2.14 14.22 -11.93
CA PRO A 24 2.33 15.45 -12.68
C PRO A 24 1.17 16.44 -12.50
N PHE A 25 1.08 17.10 -11.35
CA PHE A 25 0.06 18.09 -11.10
C PHE A 25 0.62 19.37 -10.46
N LYS A 26 -0.15 20.45 -10.56
CA LYS A 26 0.11 21.71 -9.89
C LYS A 26 -1.15 22.16 -9.16
N LEU A 27 -1.00 22.68 -7.95
CA LEU A 27 -2.08 23.31 -7.21
C LEU A 27 -2.13 24.80 -7.53
N GLY A 28 -3.33 25.31 -7.79
CA GLY A 28 -3.62 26.73 -7.85
C GLY A 28 -3.88 27.34 -6.46
N GLU A 29 -4.17 28.65 -6.42
CA GLU A 29 -4.36 29.40 -5.17
C GLU A 29 -5.55 28.92 -4.32
N MET A 30 -6.58 28.36 -4.97
CA MET A 30 -7.77 27.79 -4.31
C MET A 30 -7.69 26.27 -4.10
N ASN A 31 -6.49 25.71 -4.13
CA ASN A 31 -6.25 24.25 -4.09
C ASN A 31 -6.89 23.49 -5.28
N ASP A 32 -7.20 24.17 -6.37
CA ASP A 32 -7.62 23.55 -7.60
C ASP A 32 -6.46 22.78 -8.25
N VAL A 33 -6.75 21.58 -8.73
CA VAL A 33 -5.75 20.69 -9.32
C VAL A 33 -5.70 20.87 -10.82
N THR A 34 -4.54 21.31 -11.33
CA THR A 34 -4.25 21.33 -12.76
C THR A 34 -3.28 20.21 -13.10
N TRP A 35 -3.73 19.27 -13.93
CA TRP A 35 -2.88 18.21 -14.45
C TRP A 35 -1.97 18.74 -15.55
N MET A 36 -0.68 18.49 -15.42
CA MET A 36 0.33 18.95 -16.37
C MET A 36 0.48 18.02 -17.59
N SER A 37 -0.23 16.90 -17.59
CA SER A 37 -0.26 15.94 -18.67
C SER A 37 -1.69 15.61 -19.11
N PRO A 38 -1.93 15.33 -20.41
CA PRO A 38 -3.24 14.94 -20.92
C PRO A 38 -3.73 13.58 -20.38
N TRP A 39 -2.82 12.75 -19.89
CA TRP A 39 -3.14 11.43 -19.33
C TRP A 39 -3.67 11.46 -17.91
N ARG A 40 -3.64 12.63 -17.25
CA ARG A 40 -4.25 12.91 -15.94
C ARG A 40 -4.00 11.86 -14.87
N GLY A 41 -2.74 11.42 -14.74
CA GLY A 41 -2.30 10.47 -13.73
C GLY A 41 -2.09 9.03 -14.23
N ILE A 42 -2.47 8.68 -15.46
CA ILE A 42 -2.18 7.34 -16.02
C ILE A 42 -0.66 7.15 -16.20
N GLU A 43 0.12 8.23 -16.28
CA GLU A 43 1.59 8.21 -16.36
C GLU A 43 2.25 7.42 -15.23
N VAL A 44 1.60 7.27 -14.10
CA VAL A 44 2.13 6.48 -12.97
C VAL A 44 2.42 5.03 -13.36
N LEU A 45 1.71 4.49 -14.36
CA LEU A 45 1.94 3.15 -14.89
C LEU A 45 3.27 3.02 -15.65
N PHE A 46 3.81 4.11 -16.17
CA PHE A 46 5.10 4.10 -16.90
C PHE A 46 6.31 4.24 -15.98
N ASN A 47 6.10 4.52 -14.70
CA ASN A 47 7.17 4.55 -13.72
C ASN A 47 7.52 3.10 -13.29
N VAL A 48 8.81 2.76 -13.39
CA VAL A 48 9.28 1.40 -13.09
C VAL A 48 8.95 0.97 -11.66
N ALA A 49 9.12 1.84 -10.66
CA ALA A 49 8.80 1.52 -9.28
C ALA A 49 7.30 1.22 -9.12
N ASN A 50 6.44 2.06 -9.69
CA ASN A 50 4.99 1.90 -9.62
C ASN A 50 4.53 0.63 -10.35
N LEU A 51 5.15 0.32 -11.49
CA LEU A 51 4.86 -0.90 -12.24
C LEU A 51 5.30 -2.15 -11.45
N CYS A 52 6.46 -2.11 -10.78
CA CYS A 52 6.90 -3.19 -9.89
C CYS A 52 5.87 -3.45 -8.78
N LEU A 53 5.39 -2.39 -8.12
CA LEU A 53 4.35 -2.53 -7.09
C LEU A 53 3.03 -3.03 -7.67
N GLY A 54 2.62 -2.51 -8.84
CA GLY A 54 1.41 -2.96 -9.54
C GLY A 54 1.42 -4.45 -9.84
N LEU A 55 2.51 -4.94 -10.40
CA LEU A 55 2.72 -6.36 -10.68
C LEU A 55 2.83 -7.18 -9.38
N ALA A 56 3.51 -6.65 -8.35
CA ALA A 56 3.57 -7.30 -7.03
C ALA A 56 2.17 -7.51 -6.45
N ILE A 57 1.30 -6.49 -6.48
CA ILE A 57 -0.09 -6.61 -5.99
C ILE A 57 -0.90 -7.61 -6.83
N PHE A 58 -0.70 -7.66 -8.13
CA PHE A 58 -1.34 -8.69 -8.96
C PHE A 58 -0.96 -10.11 -8.51
N PHE A 59 0.33 -10.40 -8.33
CA PHE A 59 0.78 -11.71 -7.87
C PHE A 59 0.39 -11.99 -6.41
N LEU A 60 0.35 -10.96 -5.57
CA LEU A 60 -0.15 -11.04 -4.20
C LEU A 60 -1.64 -11.45 -4.18
N ALA A 61 -2.49 -10.81 -4.98
CA ALA A 61 -3.90 -11.13 -5.07
C ALA A 61 -4.13 -12.60 -5.48
N ARG A 62 -3.35 -13.11 -6.43
CA ARG A 62 -3.38 -14.51 -6.83
C ARG A 62 -2.92 -15.46 -5.71
N THR A 63 -1.89 -15.06 -4.97
CA THR A 63 -1.40 -15.82 -3.81
C THR A 63 -2.47 -15.91 -2.73
N LEU A 64 -3.09 -14.78 -2.38
CA LEU A 64 -4.17 -14.74 -1.39
C LEU A 64 -5.41 -15.53 -1.83
N ALA A 65 -5.81 -15.43 -3.10
CA ALA A 65 -6.91 -16.22 -3.63
C ALA A 65 -6.61 -17.73 -3.51
N SER A 66 -5.38 -18.15 -3.80
CA SER A 66 -4.97 -19.54 -3.66
C SER A 66 -4.97 -20.01 -2.20
N LEU A 67 -4.48 -19.18 -1.26
CA LEU A 67 -4.57 -19.44 0.18
C LEU A 67 -6.01 -19.52 0.67
N TYR A 68 -6.90 -18.66 0.13
CA TYR A 68 -8.31 -18.67 0.45
C TYR A 68 -8.98 -19.97 -0.01
N PHE A 69 -8.69 -20.46 -1.22
CA PHE A 69 -9.20 -21.74 -1.71
C PHE A 69 -8.72 -22.91 -0.85
N MET A 70 -7.45 -22.92 -0.45
CA MET A 70 -6.91 -23.95 0.45
C MET A 70 -7.61 -23.97 1.81
N ASN A 71 -8.04 -22.78 2.32
CA ASN A 71 -8.72 -22.68 3.60
C ASN A 71 -10.20 -23.11 3.53
N ASN A 72 -10.92 -22.71 2.47
CA ASN A 72 -12.37 -22.82 2.43
C ASN A 72 -12.87 -24.04 1.65
N ILE A 73 -12.10 -24.57 0.70
CA ILE A 73 -12.54 -25.65 -0.15
C ILE A 73 -11.93 -26.98 0.31
N LYS A 74 -12.81 -27.92 0.71
CA LYS A 74 -12.43 -29.26 1.16
C LYS A 74 -12.41 -30.22 -0.03
N HIS A 75 -11.44 -30.06 -0.96
CA HIS A 75 -11.27 -30.92 -2.13
C HIS A 75 -9.78 -31.07 -2.43
N ASP A 76 -9.26 -32.31 -2.44
CA ASP A 76 -7.81 -32.55 -2.51
C ASP A 76 -7.17 -32.05 -3.80
N VAL A 77 -7.83 -32.24 -4.96
CA VAL A 77 -7.30 -31.75 -6.25
C VAL A 77 -7.20 -30.22 -6.27
N ILE A 78 -8.20 -29.53 -5.72
CA ILE A 78 -8.18 -28.05 -5.62
C ILE A 78 -7.10 -27.60 -4.66
N TYR A 79 -6.96 -28.29 -3.52
CA TYR A 79 -5.92 -28.01 -2.54
C TYR A 79 -4.52 -28.10 -3.17
N GLU A 80 -4.19 -29.19 -3.83
CA GLU A 80 -2.87 -29.41 -4.46
C GLU A 80 -2.59 -28.40 -5.59
N ARG A 81 -3.59 -28.09 -6.41
CA ARG A 81 -3.45 -27.05 -7.44
C ARG A 81 -3.24 -25.66 -6.84
N SER A 82 -3.99 -25.32 -5.80
CA SER A 82 -3.85 -24.04 -5.10
C SER A 82 -2.49 -23.92 -4.43
N LYS A 83 -1.99 -24.97 -3.79
CA LYS A 83 -0.66 -25.03 -3.19
C LYS A 83 0.45 -24.72 -4.21
N LYS A 84 0.37 -25.31 -5.41
CA LYS A 84 1.31 -24.99 -6.51
C LYS A 84 1.19 -23.53 -6.95
N GLN A 85 -0.03 -22.99 -7.03
CA GLN A 85 -0.25 -21.58 -7.37
C GLN A 85 0.28 -20.63 -6.30
N VAL A 86 0.20 -20.97 -5.01
CA VAL A 86 0.86 -20.18 -3.94
C VAL A 86 2.34 -20.10 -4.21
N LEU A 87 3.02 -21.20 -4.51
CA LEU A 87 4.46 -21.20 -4.80
C LEU A 87 4.80 -20.34 -6.03
N TYR A 88 4.11 -20.56 -7.16
CA TYR A 88 4.41 -19.87 -8.42
C TYR A 88 4.12 -18.36 -8.37
N ASN A 89 3.12 -17.93 -7.61
CA ASN A 89 2.78 -16.51 -7.52
C ASN A 89 3.53 -15.78 -6.38
N SER A 90 3.91 -16.46 -5.31
CA SER A 90 4.63 -15.82 -4.21
C SER A 90 6.06 -15.44 -4.57
N ILE A 91 6.73 -16.17 -5.45
CA ILE A 91 8.09 -15.84 -5.88
C ILE A 91 8.16 -14.49 -6.61
N PRO A 92 7.42 -14.29 -7.73
CA PRO A 92 7.43 -12.99 -8.40
C PRO A 92 6.87 -11.87 -7.52
N PHE A 93 5.89 -12.14 -6.65
CA PHE A 93 5.41 -11.17 -5.67
C PHE A 93 6.54 -10.64 -4.79
N VAL A 94 7.31 -11.53 -4.16
CA VAL A 94 8.41 -11.12 -3.26
C VAL A 94 9.50 -10.37 -4.02
N ILE A 95 9.90 -10.86 -5.19
CA ILE A 95 10.96 -10.22 -6.01
C ILE A 95 10.54 -8.81 -6.40
N LEU A 96 9.33 -8.62 -6.91
CA LEU A 96 8.82 -7.32 -7.37
C LEU A 96 8.60 -6.35 -6.20
N LEU A 97 8.12 -6.85 -5.05
CA LEU A 97 7.98 -6.05 -3.85
C LEU A 97 9.34 -5.58 -3.33
N LEU A 98 10.34 -6.46 -3.28
CA LEU A 98 11.69 -6.08 -2.87
C LEU A 98 12.33 -5.10 -3.85
N ALA A 99 12.11 -5.26 -5.16
CA ALA A 99 12.58 -4.31 -6.17
C ALA A 99 11.94 -2.92 -5.95
N PHE A 100 10.62 -2.85 -5.72
CA PHE A 100 9.94 -1.61 -5.39
C PHE A 100 10.52 -0.98 -4.11
N LEU A 101 10.62 -1.74 -3.02
CA LEU A 101 11.17 -1.24 -1.76
C LEU A 101 12.61 -0.75 -1.92
N ALA A 102 13.45 -1.47 -2.65
CA ALA A 102 14.82 -1.03 -2.92
C ALA A 102 14.85 0.31 -3.66
N ILE A 103 14.03 0.48 -4.70
CA ILE A 103 13.98 1.73 -5.47
C ILE A 103 13.55 2.91 -4.58
N ILE A 104 12.53 2.74 -3.72
CA ILE A 104 12.02 3.83 -2.88
C ILE A 104 12.96 4.13 -1.72
N LEU A 105 13.45 3.11 -1.02
CA LEU A 105 14.27 3.30 0.17
C LEU A 105 15.67 3.83 -0.17
N LEU A 106 16.23 3.46 -1.31
CA LEU A 106 17.53 3.94 -1.78
C LEU A 106 17.42 5.22 -2.63
N GLY A 107 16.21 5.57 -3.04
CA GLY A 107 15.92 6.75 -3.84
C GLY A 107 15.79 8.04 -3.04
N LYS A 108 15.36 9.09 -3.74
CA LYS A 108 15.01 10.37 -3.13
C LYS A 108 13.53 10.37 -2.74
N GLY A 109 13.21 10.95 -1.57
CA GLY A 109 11.84 11.15 -1.11
C GLY A 109 11.52 12.63 -0.90
N TYR A 110 10.24 12.96 -0.80
CA TYR A 110 9.71 14.32 -0.70
C TYR A 110 9.61 14.73 0.76
N ALA A 111 10.58 15.49 1.22
CA ALA A 111 10.67 15.99 2.60
C ALA A 111 10.14 17.40 2.71
N ILE A 112 9.47 17.71 3.83
CA ILE A 112 9.05 19.05 4.23
C ILE A 112 10.19 19.67 5.04
N MET A 113 10.69 20.84 4.64
CA MET A 113 11.70 21.59 5.35
C MET A 113 11.07 22.52 6.41
N GLU A 114 11.89 23.12 7.28
CA GLU A 114 11.43 24.04 8.32
C GLU A 114 10.71 25.27 7.77
N ASP A 115 11.11 25.74 6.59
CA ASP A 115 10.46 26.82 5.84
C ASP A 115 9.16 26.40 5.15
N LYS A 116 8.69 25.18 5.39
CA LYS A 116 7.52 24.53 4.74
C LYS A 116 7.68 24.29 3.23
N SER A 117 8.85 24.53 2.66
CA SER A 117 9.15 24.13 1.29
C SER A 117 9.32 22.61 1.20
N ILE A 118 9.05 22.05 0.02
CA ILE A 118 9.20 20.61 -0.20
C ILE A 118 10.43 20.40 -1.09
N GLN A 119 11.32 19.54 -0.62
CA GLN A 119 12.57 19.23 -1.30
C GLN A 119 12.76 17.72 -1.42
N LEU A 120 13.54 17.33 -2.44
CA LEU A 120 13.94 15.93 -2.65
C LEU A 120 15.17 15.62 -1.81
N VAL A 121 15.00 14.78 -0.79
CA VAL A 121 16.08 14.35 0.11
C VAL A 121 16.45 12.90 -0.18
N PRO A 122 17.73 12.56 -0.34
CA PRO A 122 18.17 11.17 -0.51
C PRO A 122 17.78 10.31 0.70
N TYR A 123 17.40 9.07 0.46
CA TYR A 123 17.07 8.07 1.48
C TYR A 123 15.96 8.49 2.47
N LYS A 124 15.08 9.44 2.11
CA LYS A 124 14.06 9.97 3.04
C LYS A 124 13.18 8.88 3.63
N TYR A 125 12.68 7.96 2.81
CA TYR A 125 11.81 6.88 3.28
C TYR A 125 12.57 5.85 4.15
N PHE A 126 13.86 5.65 3.91
CA PHE A 126 14.70 4.82 4.77
C PHE A 126 14.92 5.49 6.14
N HIS A 127 15.18 6.79 6.17
CA HIS A 127 15.27 7.56 7.42
C HIS A 127 13.95 7.53 8.19
N ASN A 128 12.81 7.63 7.51
CA ASN A 128 11.49 7.50 8.15
C ASN A 128 11.32 6.16 8.86
N LEU A 129 11.83 5.06 8.30
CA LEU A 129 11.80 3.77 8.99
C LEU A 129 12.66 3.78 10.25
N LEU A 130 13.86 4.38 10.22
CA LEU A 130 14.74 4.44 11.39
C LEU A 130 14.19 5.35 12.49
N GLU A 131 13.59 6.48 12.12
CA GLU A 131 13.07 7.49 13.04
C GLU A 131 11.70 7.14 13.63
N MET A 132 10.99 6.17 13.04
CA MET A 132 9.69 5.66 13.50
C MET A 132 9.76 4.18 13.91
N PRO A 133 10.43 3.81 15.02
CA PRO A 133 10.71 2.42 15.37
C PRO A 133 9.45 1.58 15.59
N LEU A 134 8.38 2.16 16.15
CA LEU A 134 7.11 1.45 16.31
C LEU A 134 6.49 1.07 14.94
N ASN A 135 6.52 2.00 13.98
CA ASN A 135 6.01 1.73 12.64
C ASN A 135 6.85 0.67 11.91
N THR A 136 8.17 0.72 12.08
CA THR A 136 9.08 -0.28 11.53
C THR A 136 8.83 -1.66 12.14
N LEU A 137 8.53 -1.74 13.44
CA LEU A 137 8.14 -2.99 14.09
C LEU A 137 6.83 -3.54 13.50
N ILE A 138 5.82 -2.71 13.28
CA ILE A 138 4.55 -3.09 12.64
C ILE A 138 4.81 -3.62 11.22
N LEU A 139 5.66 -2.94 10.45
CA LEU A 139 6.04 -3.39 9.11
C LEU A 139 6.70 -4.76 9.14
N LEU A 140 7.67 -4.97 10.04
CA LEU A 140 8.37 -6.25 10.18
C LEU A 140 7.42 -7.38 10.58
N ILE A 141 6.55 -7.15 11.56
CA ILE A 141 5.52 -8.13 11.97
C ILE A 141 4.61 -8.46 10.78
N GLY A 142 4.20 -7.44 10.01
CA GLY A 142 3.39 -7.61 8.81
C GLY A 142 4.07 -8.50 7.78
N VAL A 143 5.32 -8.18 7.41
CA VAL A 143 6.11 -8.95 6.44
C VAL A 143 6.34 -10.38 6.91
N ILE A 144 6.74 -10.56 8.19
CA ILE A 144 6.93 -11.90 8.78
C ILE A 144 5.62 -12.69 8.73
N GLY A 145 4.49 -12.06 9.05
CA GLY A 145 3.15 -12.70 8.99
C GLY A 145 2.81 -13.18 7.58
N VAL A 146 3.07 -12.36 6.55
CA VAL A 146 2.86 -12.72 5.14
C VAL A 146 3.71 -13.93 4.75
N LEU A 147 5.02 -13.85 4.99
CA LEU A 147 5.96 -14.90 4.65
C LEU A 147 5.66 -16.19 5.41
N PHE A 148 5.36 -16.11 6.69
CA PHE A 148 4.97 -17.24 7.51
C PHE A 148 3.73 -17.94 6.95
N GLY A 149 2.67 -17.19 6.61
CA GLY A 149 1.46 -17.74 6.01
C GLY A 149 1.71 -18.47 4.69
N ILE A 150 2.55 -17.90 3.81
CA ILE A 150 2.94 -18.49 2.53
C ILE A 150 3.79 -19.74 2.75
N ILE A 151 4.88 -19.64 3.50
CA ILE A 151 5.86 -20.73 3.71
C ILE A 151 5.18 -21.93 4.39
N GLN A 152 4.40 -21.71 5.45
CA GLN A 152 3.71 -22.82 6.13
C GLN A 152 2.69 -23.51 5.21
N SER A 153 2.01 -22.76 4.35
CA SER A 153 1.07 -23.35 3.37
C SER A 153 1.76 -24.21 2.32
N ILE A 154 3.03 -23.89 1.99
CA ILE A 154 3.82 -24.68 1.02
C ILE A 154 4.45 -25.91 1.70
N LEU A 155 5.01 -25.74 2.90
CA LEU A 155 5.80 -26.79 3.55
C LEU A 155 4.93 -27.82 4.28
N LYS A 156 3.89 -27.39 5.01
CA LYS A 156 3.08 -28.32 5.81
C LYS A 156 1.92 -28.90 5.02
N PRO A 157 1.80 -30.24 4.95
CA PRO A 157 0.64 -30.89 4.35
C PRO A 157 -0.63 -30.54 5.14
N HIS A 158 -1.73 -30.30 4.41
CA HIS A 158 -3.06 -30.01 4.96
C HIS A 158 -3.16 -28.78 5.90
N TRP A 159 -2.13 -27.92 5.96
CA TRP A 159 -2.21 -26.67 6.71
C TRP A 159 -3.00 -25.63 5.91
N ARG A 160 -4.13 -25.19 6.48
CA ARG A 160 -5.13 -24.37 5.77
C ARG A 160 -5.17 -22.91 6.25
N LYS A 161 -4.52 -22.59 7.38
CA LYS A 161 -4.64 -21.27 8.02
C LYS A 161 -3.79 -20.14 7.39
N GLY A 162 -3.13 -20.38 6.25
CA GLY A 162 -2.22 -19.43 5.61
C GLY A 162 -2.84 -18.07 5.30
N ILE A 163 -4.11 -18.08 4.86
CA ILE A 163 -4.84 -16.85 4.53
C ILE A 163 -4.96 -15.89 5.73
N TRP A 164 -5.15 -16.38 6.93
CA TRP A 164 -5.31 -15.54 8.12
C TRP A 164 -4.00 -14.83 8.47
N PHE A 165 -2.88 -15.54 8.48
CA PHE A 165 -1.57 -14.96 8.75
C PHE A 165 -1.14 -13.99 7.65
N SER A 166 -1.27 -14.39 6.38
CA SER A 166 -0.92 -13.52 5.26
C SER A 166 -1.85 -12.33 5.14
N GLY A 167 -3.15 -12.50 5.34
CA GLY A 167 -4.13 -11.42 5.26
C GLY A 167 -3.91 -10.34 6.32
N ILE A 168 -3.77 -10.73 7.59
CA ILE A 168 -3.46 -9.79 8.68
C ILE A 168 -2.10 -9.15 8.46
N GLY A 169 -1.10 -9.94 8.05
CA GLY A 169 0.25 -9.44 7.77
C GLY A 169 0.28 -8.37 6.68
N ILE A 170 -0.50 -8.54 5.60
CA ILE A 170 -0.61 -7.54 4.53
C ILE A 170 -1.24 -6.25 5.04
N VAL A 171 -2.32 -6.33 5.81
CA VAL A 171 -2.96 -5.14 6.38
C VAL A 171 -1.97 -4.33 7.22
N LEU A 172 -1.21 -5.00 8.10
CA LEU A 172 -0.18 -4.34 8.91
C LEU A 172 0.92 -3.73 8.05
N ALA A 173 1.41 -4.45 7.05
CA ALA A 173 2.46 -3.95 6.16
C ALA A 173 2.00 -2.73 5.34
N VAL A 174 0.78 -2.75 4.81
CA VAL A 174 0.20 -1.63 4.04
C VAL A 174 0.01 -0.40 4.92
N ILE A 175 -0.54 -0.55 6.13
CA ILE A 175 -0.69 0.57 7.08
C ILE A 175 0.68 1.17 7.38
N ALA A 176 1.68 0.35 7.68
CA ALA A 176 3.03 0.83 7.97
C ALA A 176 3.66 1.57 6.79
N LEU A 177 3.47 1.09 5.55
CA LEU A 177 3.97 1.76 4.35
C LEU A 177 3.29 3.11 4.12
N PHE A 178 1.98 3.24 4.34
CA PHE A 178 1.30 4.53 4.25
C PHE A 178 1.76 5.51 5.32
N ILE A 179 2.07 5.04 6.53
CA ILE A 179 2.67 5.88 7.57
C ILE A 179 4.06 6.38 7.14
N VAL A 180 4.90 5.52 6.52
CA VAL A 180 6.20 5.94 5.96
C VAL A 180 6.04 7.01 4.87
N ALA A 181 5.01 6.88 4.03
CA ALA A 181 4.75 7.82 2.93
C ALA A 181 4.31 9.21 3.40
N GLY A 182 3.55 9.32 4.52
CA GLY A 182 2.85 10.55 4.88
C GLY A 182 3.30 11.22 6.18
N PHE A 183 3.95 10.48 7.09
CA PHE A 183 4.37 10.99 8.39
C PHE A 183 5.85 11.41 8.38
N ASN A 184 6.32 11.96 9.48
CA ASN A 184 7.70 12.39 9.68
C ASN A 184 8.16 13.44 8.66
N ASN A 185 7.42 14.53 8.52
CA ASN A 185 7.72 15.62 7.59
C ASN A 185 7.90 15.14 6.14
N THR A 186 6.97 14.31 5.68
CA THR A 186 6.95 13.73 4.34
C THR A 186 5.66 14.12 3.62
N ALA A 187 5.73 14.41 2.32
CA ALA A 187 4.55 14.68 1.50
C ALA A 187 3.90 13.34 1.10
N PHE A 188 2.65 13.11 1.52
CA PHE A 188 1.93 11.85 1.25
C PHE A 188 1.41 11.75 -0.18
N TYR A 189 1.20 12.86 -0.87
CA TYR A 189 0.81 12.88 -2.29
C TYR A 189 1.69 13.90 -3.02
N PRO A 190 2.87 13.47 -3.47
CA PRO A 190 3.86 14.38 -4.02
C PRO A 190 3.57 14.74 -5.48
N SER A 191 3.99 15.96 -5.86
CA SER A 191 4.07 16.41 -7.24
C SER A 191 5.54 16.49 -7.66
N TYR A 192 5.89 15.82 -8.78
CA TYR A 192 7.24 15.92 -9.33
C TYR A 192 7.40 17.09 -10.30
N THR A 193 6.32 17.72 -10.76
CA THR A 193 6.34 18.89 -11.64
C THR A 193 6.48 20.20 -10.88
N ASN A 194 5.87 20.29 -9.71
CA ASN A 194 6.01 21.42 -8.80
C ASN A 194 6.05 20.90 -7.35
N LEU A 195 7.22 20.82 -6.76
CA LEU A 195 7.41 20.25 -5.42
C LEU A 195 6.51 20.89 -4.38
N ASN A 196 6.36 22.22 -4.41
CA ASN A 196 5.54 22.96 -3.44
C ASN A 196 4.02 22.73 -3.62
N SER A 197 3.59 22.14 -4.71
CA SER A 197 2.20 21.68 -4.91
C SER A 197 1.93 20.30 -4.30
N SER A 198 2.94 19.64 -3.72
CA SER A 198 2.74 18.33 -3.09
C SER A 198 1.84 18.45 -1.86
N LEU A 199 0.97 17.46 -1.66
CA LEU A 199 0.06 17.42 -0.51
C LEU A 199 0.77 16.83 0.71
N THR A 200 0.64 17.53 1.81
CA THR A 200 1.17 17.15 3.11
C THR A 200 0.04 17.11 4.13
N ILE A 201 0.24 16.46 5.27
CA ILE A 201 -0.74 16.49 6.37
C ILE A 201 -1.07 17.93 6.79
N TYR A 202 -0.11 18.85 6.67
CA TYR A 202 -0.28 20.25 7.09
C TYR A 202 -1.12 21.09 6.11
N ASN A 203 -0.89 20.95 4.80
CA ASN A 203 -1.59 21.76 3.79
C ASN A 203 -2.89 21.15 3.28
N ALA A 204 -3.09 19.84 3.45
CA ALA A 204 -4.30 19.13 3.03
C ALA A 204 -5.29 18.87 4.18
N SER A 205 -4.91 19.17 5.43
CA SER A 205 -5.80 19.03 6.59
C SER A 205 -6.90 20.08 6.58
N SER A 206 -8.09 19.66 6.99
CA SER A 206 -9.22 20.56 7.23
C SER A 206 -9.03 21.40 8.51
N SER A 207 -9.96 22.30 8.81
CA SER A 207 -9.93 23.08 10.03
C SER A 207 -9.95 22.19 11.28
N LEU A 208 -9.40 22.69 12.40
CA LEU A 208 -9.37 21.97 13.68
C LEU A 208 -10.78 21.56 14.15
N TYR A 209 -11.78 22.41 13.89
CA TYR A 209 -13.17 22.12 14.19
C TYR A 209 -13.67 20.89 13.41
N THR A 210 -13.45 20.88 12.10
CA THR A 210 -13.84 19.78 11.23
C THR A 210 -13.15 18.47 11.63
N LEU A 211 -11.83 18.52 11.91
CA LEU A 211 -11.08 17.35 12.36
C LEU A 211 -11.61 16.75 13.66
N LYS A 212 -11.93 17.61 14.66
CA LYS A 212 -12.52 17.18 15.93
C LYS A 212 -13.90 16.55 15.72
N THR A 213 -14.76 17.19 14.93
CA THR A 213 -16.09 16.68 14.60
C THR A 213 -16.01 15.32 13.91
N MET A 214 -15.15 15.18 12.91
CA MET A 214 -14.93 13.91 12.20
C MET A 214 -14.38 12.82 13.13
N ALA A 215 -13.50 13.17 14.08
CA ALA A 215 -13.02 12.23 15.09
C ALA A 215 -14.17 11.70 15.98
N TYR A 216 -15.08 12.56 16.45
CA TYR A 216 -16.26 12.13 17.22
C TYR A 216 -17.20 11.26 16.39
N VAL A 217 -17.45 11.62 15.13
CA VAL A 217 -18.28 10.81 14.23
C VAL A 217 -17.64 9.44 13.96
N SER A 218 -16.32 9.37 13.79
CA SER A 218 -15.63 8.11 13.58
C SER A 218 -15.71 7.17 14.81
N LEU A 219 -15.74 7.72 16.02
CA LEU A 219 -15.96 6.94 17.24
C LEU A 219 -17.38 6.33 17.32
N ALA A 220 -18.36 6.92 16.64
CA ALA A 220 -19.71 6.35 16.54
C ALA A 220 -19.81 5.22 15.50
N SER A 221 -18.87 5.10 14.57
CA SER A 221 -18.89 4.09 13.50
C SER A 221 -18.97 2.65 14.01
N PRO A 222 -18.25 2.22 15.07
CA PRO A 222 -18.40 0.88 15.64
C PRO A 222 -19.81 0.55 16.14
N ILE A 223 -20.54 1.55 16.64
CA ILE A 223 -21.94 1.39 17.09
C ILE A 223 -22.85 1.08 15.89
N VAL A 224 -22.65 1.81 14.78
CA VAL A 224 -23.38 1.57 13.55
C VAL A 224 -23.06 0.19 12.97
N LEU A 225 -21.79 -0.22 12.98
CA LEU A 225 -21.38 -1.55 12.56
C LEU A 225 -22.02 -2.64 13.44
N ALA A 226 -21.99 -2.48 14.75
CA ALA A 226 -22.63 -3.41 15.68
C ALA A 226 -24.15 -3.52 15.43
N TYR A 227 -24.82 -2.40 15.16
CA TYR A 227 -26.23 -2.40 14.78
C TYR A 227 -26.47 -3.16 13.46
N ILE A 228 -25.65 -2.94 12.44
CA ILE A 228 -25.75 -3.66 11.18
C ILE A 228 -25.59 -5.17 11.39
N PHE A 229 -24.59 -5.61 12.18
CA PHE A 229 -24.38 -7.02 12.49
C PHE A 229 -25.51 -7.64 13.32
N TYR A 230 -26.19 -6.83 14.16
CA TYR A 230 -27.35 -7.28 14.94
C TYR A 230 -28.60 -7.40 14.06
N ALA A 231 -28.78 -6.49 13.09
CA ALA A 231 -29.96 -6.42 12.23
C ALA A 231 -29.95 -7.40 11.05
N TRP A 232 -28.79 -7.98 10.71
CA TRP A 232 -28.59 -8.98 9.65
C TRP A 232 -28.22 -10.34 10.23
#